data_236eba3f5dd97721dd670f8060344170
#
_entry.id   236eba3f5dd97721dd670f8060344170
#
_cell.length_a   1.000
_cell.length_b   1.000
_cell.length_c   1.000
_cell.angle_alpha   90.00
_cell.angle_beta   90.00
_cell.angle_gamma   90.00
#
_symmetry.space_group_name_H-M   'P 1'
#
loop_
_entity.id
_entity.type
_entity.pdbx_description
1 polymer ?
#
loop_
_entity_poly.entity_id
_entity_poly.type
_entity_poly.pdbx_seq_one_letter_code
_entity_poly.pdbx_strand_id
1 'polypeptide(L)'
;MSDEKSKALAAALAQIEKNFGKGSIMKMDGSQQEENLDVISTGSLGLDLALGVGGLPRGRVVEIFGPESSGKTTLCLEAIAQCQKTGGICAFIDAEHAF
;
A
#
# COMPACT_ATOMS: atom_id res chain seq x y z
N MET A 1 4.78 -15.33 28.37
CA MET A 1 3.58 -15.88 27.71
C MET A 1 3.58 -17.37 27.85
N SER A 2 2.45 -17.92 28.20
CA SER A 2 2.32 -19.35 28.38
C SER A 2 2.37 -20.07 27.03
N ASP A 3 3.03 -21.22 27.00
CA ASP A 3 3.08 -22.06 25.82
C ASP A 3 1.69 -22.51 25.37
N GLU A 4 0.74 -22.58 26.29
CA GLU A 4 -0.63 -22.93 25.99
C GLU A 4 -1.32 -21.91 25.08
N LYS A 5 -1.08 -20.61 25.33
CA LYS A 5 -1.61 -19.55 24.47
C LYS A 5 -1.01 -19.60 23.07
N SER A 6 0.29 -19.86 22.99
CA SER A 6 0.99 -20.00 21.71
C SER A 6 0.49 -21.19 20.92
N LYS A 7 0.26 -22.31 21.59
CA LYS A 7 -0.30 -23.51 20.95
C LYS A 7 -1.73 -23.29 20.49
N ALA A 8 -2.55 -22.63 21.30
CA ALA A 8 -3.94 -22.32 20.94
C ALA A 8 -4.00 -21.40 19.72
N LEU A 9 -3.11 -20.39 19.66
CA LEU A 9 -3.04 -19.47 18.52
C LEU A 9 -2.61 -20.22 17.26
N ALA A 10 -1.57 -21.06 17.36
CA ALA A 10 -1.09 -21.84 16.22
C ALA A 10 -2.18 -22.77 15.69
N ALA A 11 -2.94 -23.42 16.58
CA ALA A 11 -4.04 -24.29 16.19
C ALA A 11 -5.15 -23.51 15.48
N ALA A 12 -5.49 -22.31 15.98
CA ALA A 12 -6.50 -21.46 15.37
C ALA A 12 -6.08 -21.00 13.98
N LEU A 13 -4.83 -20.59 13.80
CA LEU A 13 -4.30 -20.18 12.50
C LEU A 13 -4.32 -21.35 11.52
N ALA A 14 -3.91 -22.53 11.96
CA ALA A 14 -3.91 -23.72 11.11
C ALA A 14 -5.33 -24.10 10.66
N GLN A 15 -6.31 -23.97 11.53
CA GLN A 15 -7.69 -24.25 11.21
C GLN A 15 -8.26 -23.27 10.19
N ILE A 16 -7.93 -21.99 10.32
CA ILE A 16 -8.37 -20.97 9.35
C ILE A 16 -7.76 -21.24 7.98
N GLU A 17 -6.47 -21.58 7.92
CA GLU A 17 -5.83 -21.95 6.66
C GLU A 17 -6.43 -23.19 6.03
N LYS A 18 -6.81 -24.17 6.86
CA LYS A 18 -7.48 -25.38 6.37
C LYS A 18 -8.84 -25.09 5.76
N ASN A 19 -9.60 -24.18 6.37
CA ASN A 19 -10.97 -23.86 5.93
C ASN A 19 -11.01 -22.88 4.76
N PHE A 20 -10.07 -21.95 4.66
CA PHE A 20 -10.12 -20.84 3.70
C PHE A 20 -8.93 -20.83 2.72
N GLY A 21 -7.97 -21.70 2.89
CA GLY A 21 -6.81 -21.80 2.01
C GLY A 21 -5.55 -21.20 2.61
N LYS A 22 -4.43 -21.66 2.11
CA LYS A 22 -3.12 -21.21 2.56
C LYS A 22 -2.93 -19.74 2.21
N GLY A 23 -2.45 -18.95 3.15
CA GLY A 23 -2.26 -17.51 2.97
C GLY A 23 -3.48 -16.66 3.26
N SER A 24 -4.61 -17.26 3.68
CA SER A 24 -5.83 -16.52 4.01
C SER A 24 -5.71 -15.69 5.28
N ILE A 25 -4.77 -16.02 6.14
CA ILE A 25 -4.50 -15.30 7.38
C ILE A 25 -2.99 -15.23 7.62
N MET A 26 -2.54 -14.13 8.18
CA MET A 26 -1.15 -13.97 8.55
C MET A 26 -1.02 -13.23 9.87
N LYS A 27 0.07 -13.46 10.56
CA LYS A 27 0.42 -12.77 11.79
C LYS A 27 1.08 -11.43 11.46
N MET A 28 0.64 -10.36 12.08
CA MET A 28 1.25 -9.04 11.88
C MET A 28 2.35 -8.83 12.93
N ASP A 29 3.42 -9.56 12.80
CA ASP A 29 4.56 -9.49 13.71
C ASP A 29 5.81 -8.86 13.09
N GLY A 30 5.67 -8.28 11.90
CA GLY A 30 6.78 -7.68 11.17
C GLY A 30 7.64 -8.67 10.40
N SER A 31 7.31 -9.96 10.47
CA SER A 31 8.06 -10.99 9.75
C SER A 31 7.67 -11.08 8.26
N GLN A 32 6.51 -10.57 7.89
CA GLN A 32 6.09 -10.54 6.50
C GLN A 32 6.76 -9.38 5.80
N GLN A 33 7.66 -9.69 4.93
CA GLN A 33 8.21 -8.71 4.03
C GLN A 33 7.31 -8.61 2.81
N GLU A 34 6.91 -7.41 2.50
CA GLU A 34 6.26 -7.16 1.23
C GLU A 34 7.28 -7.33 0.13
N GLU A 35 7.19 -8.44 -0.56
CA GLU A 35 8.10 -8.75 -1.64
C GLU A 35 7.69 -8.00 -2.90
N ASN A 36 8.63 -7.20 -3.43
CA ASN A 36 8.59 -6.73 -4.82
C ASN A 36 7.24 -6.19 -5.30
N LEU A 37 6.62 -5.33 -4.52
CA LEU A 37 5.44 -4.62 -4.99
C LEU A 37 5.85 -3.70 -6.13
N ASP A 38 5.12 -3.76 -7.22
CA ASP A 38 5.26 -2.81 -8.30
C ASP A 38 4.66 -1.48 -7.84
N VAL A 39 5.45 -0.42 -7.90
CA VAL A 39 5.05 0.87 -7.35
C VAL A 39 5.23 1.98 -8.39
N ILE A 40 4.52 3.09 -8.16
CA ILE A 40 4.70 4.34 -8.88
C ILE A 40 5.37 5.32 -7.91
N SER A 41 6.52 5.87 -8.27
CA SER A 41 7.18 6.87 -7.45
C SER A 41 6.27 8.08 -7.24
N THR A 42 6.34 8.67 -6.05
CA THR A 42 5.64 9.93 -5.76
C THR A 42 6.40 11.14 -6.33
N GLY A 43 7.61 10.94 -6.85
CA GLY A 43 8.48 12.02 -7.28
C GLY A 43 9.31 12.61 -6.16
N SER A 44 9.05 12.22 -4.93
CA SER A 44 9.81 12.64 -3.74
C SER A 44 10.54 11.45 -3.16
N LEU A 45 11.86 11.50 -3.14
CA LEU A 45 12.66 10.41 -2.57
C LEU A 45 12.34 10.21 -1.09
N GLY A 46 12.19 11.29 -0.34
CA GLY A 46 11.86 11.20 1.09
C GLY A 46 10.52 10.54 1.34
N LEU A 47 9.50 10.88 0.56
CA LEU A 47 8.18 10.27 0.71
C LEU A 47 8.20 8.80 0.24
N ASP A 48 8.85 8.50 -0.85
CA ASP A 48 8.98 7.12 -1.34
C ASP A 48 9.62 6.22 -0.28
N LEU A 49 10.66 6.70 0.39
CA LEU A 49 11.30 5.96 1.47
C LEU A 49 10.39 5.84 2.70
N ALA A 50 9.64 6.88 3.03
CA ALA A 50 8.73 6.87 4.17
C ALA A 50 7.56 5.91 3.99
N LEU A 51 7.13 5.69 2.76
CA LEU A 51 6.07 4.73 2.46
C LEU A 51 6.51 3.26 2.62
N GLY A 52 7.79 3.01 2.71
CA GLY A 52 8.33 1.70 2.99
C GLY A 52 8.47 0.79 1.76
N VAL A 53 7.67 0.99 0.73
CA VAL A 53 7.68 0.17 -0.48
C VAL A 53 8.27 0.91 -1.69
N GLY A 54 8.68 2.15 -1.50
CA GLY A 54 9.33 2.93 -2.53
C GLY A 54 8.41 3.77 -3.40
N GLY A 55 7.14 3.83 -3.07
CA GLY A 55 6.17 4.64 -3.82
C GLY A 55 4.74 4.20 -3.55
N LEU A 56 3.84 4.57 -4.45
CA LEU A 56 2.43 4.17 -4.38
C LEU A 56 2.25 2.79 -5.01
N PRO A 57 1.68 1.82 -4.30
CA PRO A 57 1.55 0.46 -4.84
C PRO A 57 0.55 0.40 -6.00
N ARG A 58 0.95 -0.28 -7.07
CA ARG A 58 0.05 -0.55 -8.20
C ARG A 58 -1.01 -1.56 -7.83
N GLY A 59 -2.16 -1.46 -8.47
CA GLY A 59 -3.27 -2.38 -8.22
C GLY A 59 -3.99 -2.15 -6.91
N ARG A 60 -3.78 -1.02 -6.27
CA ARG A 60 -4.41 -0.65 -5.00
C ARG A 60 -5.10 0.70 -5.13
N VAL A 61 -6.13 0.90 -4.34
CA VAL A 61 -6.73 2.22 -4.14
C VAL A 61 -5.99 2.91 -3.02
N VAL A 62 -5.48 4.11 -3.30
CA VAL A 62 -4.77 4.91 -2.30
C VAL A 62 -5.58 6.18 -2.05
N GLU A 63 -5.91 6.42 -0.78
CA GLU A 63 -6.59 7.63 -0.37
C GLU A 63 -5.58 8.66 0.12
N ILE A 64 -5.64 9.86 -0.45
CA ILE A 64 -4.80 10.99 -0.04
C ILE A 64 -5.74 12.07 0.47
N PHE A 65 -5.60 12.43 1.73
CA PHE A 65 -6.48 13.39 2.36
C PHE A 65 -5.70 14.41 3.19
N GLY A 66 -6.33 15.53 3.42
CA GLY A 66 -5.75 16.62 4.18
C GLY A 66 -6.52 17.91 3.95
N PRO A 67 -6.17 18.98 4.68
CA PRO A 67 -6.84 20.28 4.50
C PRO A 67 -6.57 20.88 3.13
N GLU A 68 -7.35 21.87 2.77
CA GLU A 68 -7.15 22.61 1.53
C GLU A 68 -5.73 23.18 1.46
N SER A 69 -5.20 23.25 0.25
CA SER A 69 -3.86 23.79 -0.02
C SER A 69 -2.72 23.02 0.65
N SER A 70 -2.95 21.74 0.97
CA SER A 70 -1.93 20.89 1.57
C SER A 70 -1.04 20.16 0.55
N GLY A 71 -1.31 20.32 -0.75
CA GLY A 71 -0.51 19.70 -1.81
C GLY A 71 -1.03 18.35 -2.30
N LYS A 72 -2.26 17.97 -1.97
CA LYS A 72 -2.86 16.70 -2.40
C LYS A 72 -2.88 16.57 -3.92
N THR A 73 -3.38 17.59 -4.62
CA THR A 73 -3.46 17.60 -6.07
C THR A 73 -2.07 17.60 -6.69
N THR A 74 -1.14 18.37 -6.14
CA THR A 74 0.24 18.41 -6.59
C THR A 74 0.89 17.02 -6.49
N LEU A 75 0.65 16.32 -5.40
CA LEU A 75 1.17 14.97 -5.21
C LEU A 75 0.60 14.00 -6.26
N CYS A 76 -0.71 14.09 -6.53
CA CYS A 76 -1.35 13.26 -7.55
C CYS A 76 -0.79 13.54 -8.95
N LEU A 77 -0.61 14.80 -9.30
CA LEU A 77 -0.05 15.19 -10.59
C LEU A 77 1.40 14.71 -10.74
N GLU A 78 2.19 14.80 -9.69
CA GLU A 78 3.56 14.30 -9.71
C GLU A 78 3.61 12.79 -9.89
N ALA A 79 2.72 12.05 -9.22
CA ALA A 79 2.61 10.61 -9.40
C ALA A 79 2.23 10.25 -10.83
N ILE A 80 1.31 11.00 -11.45
CA ILE A 80 0.95 10.84 -12.85
C ILE A 80 2.15 11.05 -13.75
N ALA A 81 2.92 12.11 -13.50
CA ALA A 81 4.12 12.40 -14.29
C ALA A 81 5.14 11.27 -14.18
N GLN A 82 5.36 10.73 -12.99
CA GLN A 82 6.27 9.61 -12.79
C GLN A 82 5.79 8.34 -13.50
N CYS A 83 4.49 8.08 -13.45
CA CYS A 83 3.91 6.95 -14.18
C CYS A 83 4.10 7.09 -15.69
N GLN A 84 3.88 8.28 -16.23
CA GLN A 84 4.06 8.55 -17.66
C GLN A 84 5.51 8.37 -18.11
N LYS A 85 6.47 8.71 -17.27
CA LYS A 85 7.90 8.48 -17.57
C LYS A 85 8.23 7.02 -17.81
N THR A 86 7.47 6.13 -17.19
CA THR A 86 7.66 4.68 -17.37
C THR A 86 6.78 4.10 -18.48
N GLY A 87 6.13 4.94 -19.26
CA GLY A 87 5.26 4.51 -20.37
C GLY A 87 3.83 4.25 -19.99
N GLY A 88 3.43 4.58 -18.76
CA GLY A 88 2.06 4.37 -18.28
C GLY A 88 1.07 5.37 -18.86
N ILE A 89 -0.19 4.99 -18.89
CA ILE A 89 -1.31 5.84 -19.29
C ILE A 89 -2.08 6.20 -18.03
N CYS A 90 -2.36 7.49 -17.86
CA CYS A 90 -3.03 8.01 -16.68
C CYS A 90 -4.28 8.77 -17.07
N ALA A 91 -5.25 8.79 -16.15
CA ALA A 91 -6.46 9.59 -16.28
C ALA A 91 -6.64 10.41 -15.00
N PHE A 92 -7.15 11.61 -15.16
CA PHE A 92 -7.45 12.51 -14.05
C PHE A 92 -8.91 12.93 -14.12
N ILE A 93 -9.62 12.78 -13.01
CA ILE A 93 -11.00 13.20 -12.89
C ILE A 93 -11.04 14.33 -11.86
N ASP A 94 -11.32 15.54 -12.32
CA ASP A 94 -11.37 16.72 -11.46
C ASP A 94 -12.81 17.06 -11.12
N ALA A 95 -13.29 16.53 -9.99
CA ALA A 95 -14.64 16.79 -9.50
C ALA A 95 -14.77 18.17 -8.82
N GLU A 96 -13.65 18.76 -8.43
CA GLU A 96 -13.62 20.03 -7.69
C GLU A 96 -13.40 21.25 -8.62
N HIS A 97 -13.11 21.00 -9.90
CA HIS A 97 -12.75 22.05 -10.87
C HIS A 97 -11.57 22.91 -10.39
N ALA A 98 -10.55 22.24 -9.81
CA ALA A 98 -9.40 22.91 -9.20
C ALA A 98 -8.33 23.37 -10.22
N PHE A 99 -8.54 23.11 -11.50
CA PHE A 99 -7.66 23.52 -12.59
C PHE A 99 -8.32 24.63 -13.42
#